data_add2a9fa6b03889ad927206a6e64b8d7
#
_entry.id   add2a9fa6b03889ad927206a6e64b8d7
#
_cell.length_a   1.000
_cell.length_b   1.000
_cell.length_c   1.000
_cell.angle_alpha   90.00
_cell.angle_beta   90.00
_cell.angle_gamma   90.00
#
_symmetry.space_group_name_H-M   'P 1'
#
loop_
_entity.id
_entity.type
_entity.pdbx_description
1 polymer ?
#
loop_
_entity_poly.entity_id
_entity_poly.type
_entity_poly.pdbx_seq_one_letter_code
_entity_poly.pdbx_strand_id
1 'polypeptide(L)'
;MTAVVIPIGQPVNEEERRAIAFLRDHLPAGYTLLHNFELAQNDEVFEVDLAILAPHAVYLVDIKGTQGAVEVHGAKWYPQGRQPFASPVPKLRAHAKTLKGILSDSQPGRYDVGQIYVDAVVVLSARNAQLIDPTGRDSDDVVRLADAPAFFQNVARVPGRFSRTIAPLHNIVRAAIQGKAQPRTGPLIFGNWRVTQRLGATDHYTEYRAENFFAGASAGAVLLRIYKADPYLPAEERAEQRFRIANAYRTLSRLPPHPNIVPVRDFFSTENEDGYVYVTEEVSGRALRLPIDKPNLALTLDQKLRVAG
;
A
#
# COMPACT_ATOMS: atom_id res chain seq x y z
N MET A 1 -1.53 -26.03 -3.89
CA MET A 1 -2.60 -25.11 -3.46
C MET A 1 -1.93 -24.03 -2.62
N THR A 2 -2.23 -22.77 -2.90
CA THR A 2 -1.63 -21.58 -2.30
C THR A 2 -2.55 -20.98 -1.22
N ALA A 3 -2.08 -19.98 -0.47
CA ALA A 3 -2.87 -19.29 0.53
C ALA A 3 -4.09 -18.58 -0.08
N VAL A 4 -5.15 -18.43 0.71
CA VAL A 4 -6.35 -17.70 0.32
C VAL A 4 -6.17 -16.21 0.60
N VAL A 5 -6.49 -15.34 -0.35
CA VAL A 5 -6.43 -13.88 -0.17
C VAL A 5 -7.84 -13.31 -0.09
N ILE A 6 -8.07 -12.50 0.93
CA ILE A 6 -9.34 -11.80 1.18
C ILE A 6 -9.04 -10.30 1.21
N PRO A 7 -9.30 -9.57 0.13
CA PRO A 7 -9.15 -8.12 0.11
C PRO A 7 -10.28 -7.46 0.90
N ILE A 8 -9.93 -6.61 1.87
CA ILE A 8 -10.90 -5.74 2.56
C ILE A 8 -10.83 -4.34 1.93
N GLY A 9 -9.63 -3.83 1.73
CA GLY A 9 -9.35 -2.61 0.97
C GLY A 9 -8.34 -2.85 -0.15
N GLN A 10 -7.90 -1.78 -0.80
CA GLN A 10 -6.91 -1.84 -1.87
C GLN A 10 -5.50 -1.57 -1.30
N PRO A 11 -4.47 -2.29 -1.76
CA PRO A 11 -3.09 -1.95 -1.43
C PRO A 11 -2.77 -0.50 -1.77
N VAL A 12 -2.16 0.21 -0.82
CA VAL A 12 -1.86 1.64 -0.94
C VAL A 12 -0.71 1.87 -1.92
N ASN A 13 0.23 0.93 -1.97
CA ASN A 13 1.42 1.02 -2.80
C ASN A 13 1.78 -0.32 -3.43
N GLU A 14 2.75 -0.29 -4.34
CA GLU A 14 3.20 -1.47 -5.08
C GLU A 14 3.94 -2.48 -4.20
N GLU A 15 4.63 -1.99 -3.15
CA GLU A 15 5.34 -2.86 -2.21
C GLU A 15 4.38 -3.78 -1.46
N GLU A 16 3.27 -3.23 -0.99
CA GLU A 16 2.22 -4.04 -0.35
C GLU A 16 1.65 -5.06 -1.34
N ARG A 17 1.34 -4.63 -2.58
CA ARG A 17 0.78 -5.52 -3.62
C ARG A 17 1.73 -6.67 -3.93
N ARG A 18 3.02 -6.36 -4.12
CA ARG A 18 4.05 -7.35 -4.40
C ARG A 18 4.25 -8.32 -3.23
N ALA A 19 4.29 -7.80 -2.00
CA ALA A 19 4.45 -8.63 -0.81
C ALA A 19 3.26 -9.58 -0.60
N ILE A 20 2.03 -9.08 -0.78
CA ILE A 20 0.81 -9.90 -0.67
C ILE A 20 0.80 -10.99 -1.75
N ALA A 21 1.12 -10.64 -2.99
CA ALA A 21 1.18 -11.62 -4.09
C ALA A 21 2.25 -12.69 -3.83
N PHE A 22 3.45 -12.27 -3.40
CA PHE A 22 4.53 -13.19 -3.07
C PHE A 22 4.13 -14.15 -1.93
N LEU A 23 3.57 -13.64 -0.85
CA LEU A 23 3.13 -14.46 0.29
C LEU A 23 1.99 -15.42 -0.09
N ARG A 24 1.03 -14.97 -0.91
CA ARG A 24 -0.01 -15.85 -1.46
C ARG A 24 0.59 -17.07 -2.17
N ASP A 25 1.59 -16.83 -3.02
CA ASP A 25 2.16 -17.86 -3.88
C ASP A 25 3.11 -18.81 -3.13
N HIS A 26 3.69 -18.37 -2.01
CA HIS A 26 4.70 -19.13 -1.25
C HIS A 26 4.19 -19.69 0.09
N LEU A 27 3.03 -19.27 0.57
CA LEU A 27 2.40 -19.88 1.74
C LEU A 27 1.46 -21.00 1.32
N PRO A 28 1.46 -22.15 2.05
CA PRO A 28 0.64 -23.30 1.69
C PRO A 28 -0.86 -23.06 1.91
N ALA A 29 -1.69 -23.95 1.39
CA ALA A 29 -3.11 -24.01 1.71
C ALA A 29 -3.31 -24.11 3.24
N GLY A 30 -4.36 -23.48 3.75
CA GLY A 30 -4.61 -23.35 5.19
C GLY A 30 -4.15 -22.02 5.78
N TYR A 31 -3.45 -21.19 4.99
CA TYR A 31 -3.20 -19.80 5.32
C TYR A 31 -4.24 -18.88 4.68
N THR A 32 -4.67 -17.84 5.41
CA THR A 32 -5.56 -16.81 4.89
C THR A 32 -4.93 -15.45 5.11
N LEU A 33 -4.89 -14.64 4.06
CA LEU A 33 -4.35 -13.30 4.02
C LEU A 33 -5.48 -12.29 3.91
N LEU A 34 -5.72 -11.48 4.97
CA LEU A 34 -6.65 -10.35 4.94
C LEU A 34 -5.81 -9.07 4.83
N HIS A 35 -6.13 -8.17 3.91
CA HIS A 35 -5.25 -7.03 3.69
C HIS A 35 -5.96 -5.70 3.52
N ASN A 36 -5.22 -4.62 3.84
CA ASN A 36 -5.55 -3.21 3.65
C ASN A 36 -6.86 -2.79 4.32
N PHE A 37 -6.87 -2.85 5.62
CA PHE A 37 -8.03 -2.47 6.41
C PHE A 37 -7.62 -1.66 7.65
N GLU A 38 -8.61 -1.01 8.23
CA GLU A 38 -8.52 -0.34 9.52
C GLU A 38 -9.34 -1.12 10.54
N LEU A 39 -8.84 -1.16 11.77
CA LEU A 39 -9.55 -1.67 12.92
C LEU A 39 -9.75 -0.56 13.94
N ALA A 40 -10.97 -0.45 14.46
CA ALA A 40 -11.31 0.48 15.52
C ALA A 40 -11.53 -0.26 16.83
N GLN A 41 -10.90 0.22 17.92
CA GLN A 41 -11.17 -0.21 19.29
C GLN A 41 -10.94 0.97 20.25
N ASN A 42 -11.90 1.24 21.18
CA ASN A 42 -11.81 2.28 22.21
C ASN A 42 -11.40 3.66 21.67
N ASP A 43 -12.06 4.13 20.61
CA ASP A 43 -11.81 5.40 19.90
C ASP A 43 -10.44 5.51 19.20
N GLU A 44 -9.63 4.47 19.22
CA GLU A 44 -8.40 4.37 18.43
C GLU A 44 -8.65 3.59 17.14
N VAL A 45 -8.19 4.14 16.03
CA VAL A 45 -8.19 3.50 14.72
C VAL A 45 -6.76 3.21 14.31
N PHE A 46 -6.48 1.99 13.91
CA PHE A 46 -5.16 1.61 13.41
C PHE A 46 -5.24 0.87 12.07
N GLU A 47 -4.29 1.18 11.23
CA GLU A 47 -4.16 0.60 9.90
C GLU A 47 -3.46 -0.75 9.97
N VAL A 48 -3.91 -1.68 9.12
CA VAL A 48 -3.36 -3.02 8.95
C VAL A 48 -3.06 -3.24 7.47
N ASP A 49 -1.78 -3.37 7.13
CA ASP A 49 -1.39 -3.69 5.76
C ASP A 49 -1.81 -5.12 5.43
N LEU A 50 -1.50 -6.06 6.35
CA LEU A 50 -1.79 -7.47 6.16
C LEU A 50 -1.98 -8.18 7.50
N ALA A 51 -3.01 -9.02 7.61
CA ALA A 51 -3.16 -10.02 8.67
C ALA A 51 -3.08 -11.42 8.06
N ILE A 52 -2.22 -12.28 8.61
CA ILE A 52 -2.04 -13.65 8.16
C ILE A 52 -2.61 -14.58 9.23
N LEU A 53 -3.63 -15.34 8.86
CA LEU A 53 -4.18 -16.43 9.67
C LEU A 53 -3.42 -17.70 9.27
N ALA A 54 -2.46 -18.09 10.10
CA ALA A 54 -1.74 -19.35 9.99
C ALA A 54 -2.43 -20.45 10.78
N PRO A 55 -2.20 -21.74 10.49
CA PRO A 55 -2.78 -22.84 11.27
C PRO A 55 -2.44 -22.81 12.76
N HIS A 56 -1.44 -22.03 13.19
CA HIS A 56 -0.90 -22.01 14.55
C HIS A 56 -0.85 -20.61 15.19
N ALA A 57 -1.04 -19.54 14.41
CA ALA A 57 -0.96 -18.17 14.92
C ALA A 57 -1.73 -17.20 14.02
N VAL A 58 -1.96 -15.99 14.53
CA VAL A 58 -2.37 -14.82 13.74
C VAL A 58 -1.20 -13.85 13.74
N TYR A 59 -0.76 -13.43 12.56
CA TYR A 59 0.31 -12.45 12.41
C TYR A 59 -0.26 -11.12 11.91
N LEU A 60 0.01 -10.04 12.64
CA LEU A 60 -0.23 -8.69 12.17
C LEU A 60 1.05 -8.20 11.49
N VAL A 61 0.95 -7.84 10.22
CA VAL A 61 2.12 -7.56 9.37
C VAL A 61 2.08 -6.12 8.89
N ASP A 62 3.19 -5.41 9.07
CA ASP A 62 3.48 -4.10 8.48
C ASP A 62 4.53 -4.28 7.37
N ILE A 63 4.25 -3.76 6.18
CA ILE A 63 5.09 -3.94 5.00
C ILE A 63 5.90 -2.67 4.74
N LYS A 64 7.22 -2.79 4.74
CA LYS A 64 8.15 -1.66 4.52
C LYS A 64 8.97 -1.86 3.25
N GLY A 65 8.79 -0.94 2.29
CA GLY A 65 9.55 -0.90 1.04
C GLY A 65 10.94 -0.25 1.16
N THR A 66 11.53 -0.26 2.36
CA THR A 66 12.84 0.36 2.60
C THR A 66 13.95 -0.43 1.91
N GLN A 67 14.74 0.24 1.09
CA GLN A 67 15.87 -0.34 0.36
C GLN A 67 17.18 -0.20 1.13
N GLY A 68 18.12 -1.12 0.87
CA GLY A 68 19.45 -1.09 1.43
C GLY A 68 19.50 -1.41 2.93
N ALA A 69 20.55 -0.96 3.58
CA ALA A 69 20.75 -1.16 5.01
C ALA A 69 19.83 -0.26 5.84
N VAL A 70 19.25 -0.84 6.88
CA VAL A 70 18.43 -0.14 7.90
C VAL A 70 19.11 -0.40 9.24
N GLU A 71 19.77 0.60 9.78
CA GLU A 71 20.41 0.51 11.09
C GLU A 71 19.42 0.86 12.20
N VAL A 72 19.43 0.07 13.28
CA VAL A 72 18.58 0.29 14.46
C VAL A 72 19.43 0.95 15.55
N HIS A 73 19.08 2.17 15.92
CA HIS A 73 19.69 2.89 17.03
C HIS A 73 18.61 3.37 18.02
N GLY A 74 18.58 2.75 19.19
CA GLY A 74 17.55 3.02 20.19
C GLY A 74 16.13 2.74 19.65
N ALA A 75 15.26 3.76 19.65
CA ALA A 75 13.88 3.65 19.19
C ALA A 75 13.70 4.04 17.71
N LYS A 76 14.78 4.25 16.95
CA LYS A 76 14.72 4.74 15.58
C LYS A 76 15.42 3.81 14.59
N TRP A 77 14.88 3.80 13.39
CA TRP A 77 15.47 3.19 12.21
C TRP A 77 16.14 4.26 11.36
N TYR A 78 17.32 3.94 10.88
CA TYR A 78 18.16 4.79 10.03
C TYR A 78 18.38 4.11 8.69
N PRO A 79 17.43 4.23 7.75
CA PRO A 79 17.59 3.66 6.43
C PRO A 79 18.62 4.44 5.61
N GLN A 80 19.39 3.72 4.82
CA GLN A 80 20.40 4.33 3.94
C GLN A 80 19.73 5.30 2.95
N GLY A 81 20.21 6.54 2.91
CA GLY A 81 19.74 7.56 1.96
C GLY A 81 18.36 8.16 2.27
N ARG A 82 17.78 7.90 3.44
CA ARG A 82 16.48 8.45 3.88
C ARG A 82 16.56 9.07 5.28
N GLN A 83 15.58 9.89 5.62
CA GLN A 83 15.45 10.44 6.96
C GLN A 83 15.13 9.34 7.99
N PRO A 84 15.73 9.41 9.19
CA PRO A 84 15.41 8.48 10.28
C PRO A 84 13.95 8.58 10.70
N PHE A 85 13.35 7.45 11.04
CA PHE A 85 11.99 7.38 11.55
C PHE A 85 11.90 6.45 12.78
N ALA A 86 10.81 6.55 13.53
CA ALA A 86 10.58 5.69 14.69
C ALA A 86 10.44 4.22 14.26
N SER A 87 11.04 3.29 15.03
CA SER A 87 10.84 1.86 14.77
C SER A 87 9.34 1.52 14.70
N PRO A 88 8.88 0.82 13.67
CA PRO A 88 7.49 0.39 13.55
C PRO A 88 7.13 -0.74 14.54
N VAL A 89 8.13 -1.50 15.01
CA VAL A 89 7.93 -2.72 15.81
C VAL A 89 7.15 -2.46 17.11
N PRO A 90 7.48 -1.46 17.96
CA PRO A 90 6.73 -1.22 19.20
C PRO A 90 5.26 -0.88 18.96
N LYS A 91 4.97 -0.07 17.93
CA LYS A 91 3.60 0.28 17.54
C LYS A 91 2.83 -0.95 17.07
N LEU A 92 3.45 -1.76 16.21
CA LEU A 92 2.84 -2.96 15.67
C LEU A 92 2.56 -4.01 16.75
N ARG A 93 3.48 -4.17 17.74
CA ARG A 93 3.25 -5.01 18.93
C ARG A 93 2.04 -4.53 19.76
N ALA A 94 1.85 -3.22 19.88
CA ALA A 94 0.65 -2.67 20.55
C ALA A 94 -0.62 -3.01 19.75
N HIS A 95 -0.61 -2.84 18.43
CA HIS A 95 -1.73 -3.21 17.56
C HIS A 95 -2.05 -4.72 17.62
N ALA A 96 -1.04 -5.59 17.70
CA ALA A 96 -1.25 -7.03 17.86
C ALA A 96 -1.95 -7.36 19.19
N LYS A 97 -1.62 -6.65 20.29
CA LYS A 97 -2.34 -6.78 21.57
C LYS A 97 -3.79 -6.31 21.44
N THR A 98 -4.04 -5.20 20.73
CA THR A 98 -5.38 -4.69 20.45
C THR A 98 -6.18 -5.71 19.64
N LEU A 99 -5.60 -6.28 18.58
CA LEU A 99 -6.25 -7.33 17.80
C LEU A 99 -6.59 -8.55 18.67
N LYS A 100 -5.69 -8.95 19.57
CA LYS A 100 -5.95 -10.03 20.54
C LYS A 100 -7.15 -9.72 21.42
N GLY A 101 -7.29 -8.46 21.90
CA GLY A 101 -8.47 -7.99 22.62
C GLY A 101 -9.75 -8.15 21.79
N ILE A 102 -9.75 -7.66 20.56
CA ILE A 102 -10.89 -7.78 19.63
C ILE A 102 -11.33 -9.24 19.45
N LEU A 103 -10.37 -10.15 19.27
CA LEU A 103 -10.67 -11.58 19.17
C LEU A 103 -11.32 -12.14 20.43
N SER A 104 -10.81 -11.78 21.60
CA SER A 104 -11.34 -12.23 22.88
C SER A 104 -12.75 -11.68 23.13
N ASP A 105 -12.98 -10.40 22.81
CA ASP A 105 -14.26 -9.73 22.98
C ASP A 105 -15.33 -10.24 22.02
N SER A 106 -14.94 -10.73 20.84
CA SER A 106 -15.84 -11.30 19.85
C SER A 106 -16.48 -12.62 20.28
N GLN A 107 -15.86 -13.33 21.23
CA GLN A 107 -16.28 -14.65 21.73
C GLN A 107 -16.08 -14.72 23.26
N PRO A 108 -16.88 -13.98 24.05
CA PRO A 108 -16.74 -13.97 25.49
C PRO A 108 -16.85 -15.38 26.11
N GLY A 109 -15.95 -15.70 27.00
CA GLY A 109 -15.94 -16.97 27.73
C GLY A 109 -15.35 -18.16 26.96
N ARG A 110 -14.95 -18.00 25.71
CA ARG A 110 -14.24 -19.06 24.95
C ARG A 110 -12.77 -19.11 25.29
N TYR A 111 -12.38 -20.09 26.07
CA TYR A 111 -10.99 -20.29 26.48
C TYR A 111 -10.05 -20.54 25.29
N ASP A 112 -10.49 -21.29 24.27
CA ASP A 112 -9.73 -21.62 23.07
C ASP A 112 -9.36 -20.37 22.27
N VAL A 113 -10.24 -19.38 22.15
CA VAL A 113 -9.94 -18.06 21.53
C VAL A 113 -8.88 -17.31 22.36
N GLY A 114 -8.91 -17.41 23.67
CA GLY A 114 -7.88 -16.91 24.58
C GLY A 114 -6.50 -17.53 24.32
N GLN A 115 -6.43 -18.74 23.79
CA GLN A 115 -5.17 -19.45 23.49
C GLN A 115 -4.58 -19.13 22.12
N ILE A 116 -5.22 -18.29 21.30
CA ILE A 116 -4.67 -17.84 19.99
C ILE A 116 -3.45 -16.95 20.25
N TYR A 117 -2.32 -17.30 19.67
CA TYR A 117 -1.15 -16.44 19.64
C TYR A 117 -1.32 -15.39 18.54
N VAL A 118 -1.19 -14.11 18.90
CA VAL A 118 -1.18 -13.00 17.94
C VAL A 118 0.20 -12.36 18.02
N ASP A 119 0.91 -12.34 16.89
CA ASP A 119 2.26 -11.80 16.77
C ASP A 119 2.31 -10.58 15.85
N ALA A 120 3.34 -9.78 16.00
CA ALA A 120 3.59 -8.55 15.21
C ALA A 120 4.85 -8.72 14.37
N VAL A 121 4.78 -8.55 13.06
CA VAL A 121 5.92 -8.79 12.17
C VAL A 121 6.05 -7.67 11.14
N VAL A 122 7.23 -7.08 11.03
CA VAL A 122 7.57 -6.15 9.95
C VAL A 122 8.24 -6.91 8.82
N VAL A 123 7.68 -6.80 7.62
CA VAL A 123 8.24 -7.41 6.40
C VAL A 123 8.96 -6.35 5.58
N LEU A 124 10.26 -6.52 5.40
CA LEU A 124 11.07 -5.71 4.48
C LEU A 124 10.89 -6.26 3.06
N SER A 125 10.16 -5.54 2.22
CA SER A 125 9.75 -6.02 0.90
C SER A 125 10.80 -5.77 -0.20
N ALA A 126 11.73 -4.84 -0.01
CA ALA A 126 12.78 -4.59 -0.98
C ALA A 126 13.82 -5.73 -1.03
N ARG A 127 14.25 -6.10 -2.23
CA ARG A 127 15.16 -7.25 -2.44
C ARG A 127 16.51 -7.10 -1.73
N ASN A 128 17.03 -5.87 -1.66
CA ASN A 128 18.31 -5.52 -1.06
C ASN A 128 18.16 -5.02 0.39
N ALA A 129 16.98 -5.13 0.98
CA ALA A 129 16.76 -4.68 2.34
C ALA A 129 17.50 -5.58 3.34
N GLN A 130 18.18 -4.94 4.30
CA GLN A 130 18.87 -5.62 5.38
C GLN A 130 18.70 -4.82 6.68
N LEU A 131 18.22 -5.47 7.73
CA LEU A 131 18.20 -4.88 9.06
C LEU A 131 19.56 -5.10 9.72
N ILE A 132 20.13 -4.03 10.27
CA ILE A 132 21.33 -4.06 11.11
C ILE A 132 20.89 -3.63 12.50
N ASP A 133 20.71 -4.59 13.38
CA ASP A 133 20.24 -4.38 14.76
C ASP A 133 21.21 -5.01 15.76
N PRO A 134 22.26 -4.28 16.16
CA PRO A 134 23.26 -4.80 17.09
C PRO A 134 22.70 -5.11 18.48
N THR A 135 21.56 -4.54 18.81
CA THR A 135 20.92 -4.71 20.13
C THR A 135 19.95 -5.88 20.20
N GLY A 136 19.55 -6.41 19.05
CA GLY A 136 18.53 -7.46 18.95
C GLY A 136 17.12 -6.99 19.32
N ARG A 137 16.89 -5.68 19.41
CA ARG A 137 15.64 -5.11 19.89
C ARG A 137 14.45 -5.41 18.98
N ASP A 138 14.68 -5.30 17.68
CA ASP A 138 13.66 -5.39 16.64
C ASP A 138 13.82 -6.64 15.77
N SER A 139 15.01 -7.25 15.74
CA SER A 139 15.39 -8.31 14.79
C SER A 139 14.54 -9.58 14.88
N ASP A 140 13.96 -9.88 16.04
CA ASP A 140 13.07 -11.03 16.19
C ASP A 140 11.72 -10.86 15.47
N ASP A 141 11.29 -9.62 15.27
CA ASP A 141 9.99 -9.26 14.66
C ASP A 141 10.15 -8.62 13.26
N VAL A 142 11.35 -8.67 12.70
CA VAL A 142 11.61 -8.14 11.36
C VAL A 142 12.13 -9.25 10.46
N VAL A 143 11.52 -9.41 9.29
CA VAL A 143 11.91 -10.43 8.32
C VAL A 143 11.95 -9.85 6.91
N ARG A 144 12.89 -10.33 6.09
CA ARG A 144 12.88 -9.99 4.65
C ARG A 144 11.78 -10.77 3.95
N LEU A 145 11.19 -10.19 2.92
CA LEU A 145 10.12 -10.84 2.16
C LEU A 145 10.52 -12.24 1.66
N ALA A 146 11.75 -12.42 1.21
CA ALA A 146 12.23 -13.71 0.72
C ALA A 146 12.23 -14.80 1.80
N ASP A 147 12.45 -14.42 3.06
CA ASP A 147 12.52 -15.34 4.21
C ASP A 147 11.17 -15.47 4.93
N ALA A 148 10.20 -14.59 4.62
CA ALA A 148 8.91 -14.50 5.30
C ALA A 148 8.06 -15.78 5.22
N PRO A 149 8.01 -16.54 4.11
CA PRO A 149 7.27 -17.81 4.09
C PRO A 149 7.77 -18.82 5.11
N ALA A 150 9.07 -18.99 5.26
CA ALA A 150 9.67 -19.89 6.26
C ALA A 150 9.41 -19.37 7.68
N PHE A 151 9.48 -18.06 7.89
CA PHE A 151 9.17 -17.41 9.15
C PHE A 151 7.73 -17.68 9.59
N PHE A 152 6.74 -17.44 8.72
CA PHE A 152 5.33 -17.65 9.02
C PHE A 152 4.92 -19.12 9.16
N GLN A 153 5.70 -20.06 8.64
CA GLN A 153 5.49 -21.51 8.79
C GLN A 153 6.15 -22.07 10.05
N ASN A 154 6.95 -21.29 10.77
CA ASN A 154 7.69 -21.77 11.94
C ASN A 154 6.81 -21.83 13.19
N VAL A 155 6.24 -23.01 13.46
CA VAL A 155 5.40 -23.28 14.66
C VAL A 155 6.17 -23.10 15.97
N ALA A 156 7.50 -23.21 15.98
CA ALA A 156 8.31 -23.04 17.18
C ALA A 156 8.29 -21.61 17.73
N ARG A 157 7.90 -20.62 16.93
CA ARG A 157 7.70 -19.23 17.37
C ARG A 157 6.51 -19.07 18.35
N VAL A 158 5.56 -20.00 18.34
CA VAL A 158 4.40 -19.94 19.25
C VAL A 158 4.86 -20.29 20.67
N PRO A 159 4.79 -19.35 21.63
CA PRO A 159 5.16 -19.64 23.01
C PRO A 159 4.31 -20.76 23.61
N GLY A 160 4.91 -21.60 24.46
CA GLY A 160 4.30 -22.82 24.97
C GLY A 160 2.98 -22.63 25.77
N ARG A 161 2.67 -21.41 26.17
CA ARG A 161 1.40 -21.06 26.83
C ARG A 161 0.22 -20.86 25.86
N PHE A 162 0.45 -20.86 24.55
CA PHE A 162 -0.58 -20.71 23.54
C PHE A 162 -0.78 -22.01 22.75
N SER A 163 -1.94 -22.13 22.11
CA SER A 163 -2.24 -23.27 21.26
C SER A 163 -1.37 -23.21 20.00
N ARG A 164 -0.77 -24.35 19.63
CA ARG A 164 -0.04 -24.52 18.37
C ARG A 164 -0.94 -24.95 17.23
N THR A 165 -2.25 -25.06 17.47
CA THR A 165 -3.24 -25.44 16.44
C THR A 165 -4.47 -24.58 16.63
N ILE A 166 -4.65 -23.62 15.73
CA ILE A 166 -5.80 -22.70 15.72
C ILE A 166 -6.62 -22.82 14.44
N ALA A 167 -6.27 -23.73 13.53
CA ALA A 167 -6.99 -23.95 12.28
C ALA A 167 -8.52 -24.12 12.46
N PRO A 168 -9.03 -24.83 13.49
CA PRO A 168 -10.48 -24.94 13.73
C PRO A 168 -11.14 -23.60 14.06
N LEU A 169 -10.37 -22.60 14.50
CA LEU A 169 -10.84 -21.27 14.88
C LEU A 169 -10.74 -20.24 13.75
N HIS A 170 -10.18 -20.60 12.59
CA HIS A 170 -9.95 -19.67 11.48
C HIS A 170 -11.22 -18.94 11.05
N ASN A 171 -12.37 -19.62 10.97
CA ASN A 171 -13.63 -18.98 10.61
C ASN A 171 -14.07 -17.96 11.65
N ILE A 172 -13.86 -18.24 12.94
CA ILE A 172 -14.19 -17.33 14.03
C ILE A 172 -13.28 -16.11 13.99
N VAL A 173 -11.97 -16.32 13.85
CA VAL A 173 -10.96 -15.24 13.76
C VAL A 173 -11.25 -14.36 12.55
N ARG A 174 -11.51 -14.96 11.39
CA ARG A 174 -11.85 -14.24 10.16
C ARG A 174 -13.10 -13.40 10.35
N ALA A 175 -14.19 -13.99 10.87
CA ALA A 175 -15.43 -13.28 11.12
C ALA A 175 -15.27 -12.13 12.12
N ALA A 176 -14.49 -12.32 13.18
CA ALA A 176 -14.19 -11.27 14.16
C ALA A 176 -13.42 -10.09 13.53
N ILE A 177 -12.41 -10.37 12.69
CA ILE A 177 -11.68 -9.32 11.97
C ILE A 177 -12.62 -8.63 10.97
N GLN A 178 -13.28 -9.37 10.08
CA GLN A 178 -14.16 -8.81 9.04
C GLN A 178 -15.34 -8.02 9.61
N GLY A 179 -15.86 -8.42 10.77
CA GLY A 179 -16.97 -7.72 11.44
C GLY A 179 -16.58 -6.36 12.04
N LYS A 180 -15.28 -6.12 12.24
CA LYS A 180 -14.72 -4.86 12.78
C LYS A 180 -13.90 -4.08 11.75
N ALA A 181 -13.41 -4.77 10.72
CA ALA A 181 -12.55 -4.18 9.71
C ALA A 181 -13.36 -3.27 8.77
N GLN A 182 -12.80 -2.10 8.51
CA GLN A 182 -13.25 -1.19 7.47
C GLN A 182 -12.18 -1.09 6.38
N PRO A 183 -12.54 -0.88 5.12
CA PRO A 183 -11.55 -0.56 4.11
C PRO A 183 -10.71 0.63 4.57
N ARG A 184 -9.38 0.55 4.37
CA ARG A 184 -8.48 1.64 4.74
C ARG A 184 -8.92 2.94 4.06
N THR A 185 -9.26 3.95 4.87
CA THR A 185 -9.79 5.24 4.43
C THR A 185 -8.80 6.38 4.57
N GLY A 186 -7.58 6.08 5.02
CA GLY A 186 -6.52 7.07 5.18
C GLY A 186 -6.27 7.84 3.87
N PRO A 187 -5.90 9.13 3.94
CA PRO A 187 -5.65 9.93 2.75
C PRO A 187 -4.51 9.33 1.92
N LEU A 188 -4.82 9.00 0.68
CA LEU A 188 -3.79 8.60 -0.27
C LEU A 188 -2.94 9.83 -0.59
N ILE A 189 -1.65 9.76 -0.24
CA ILE A 189 -0.71 10.88 -0.42
C ILE A 189 0.40 10.45 -1.37
N PHE A 190 0.69 11.30 -2.36
CA PHE A 190 1.81 11.15 -3.28
C PHE A 190 2.70 12.39 -3.18
N GLY A 191 3.87 12.25 -2.60
CA GLY A 191 4.73 13.38 -2.30
C GLY A 191 4.01 14.42 -1.43
N ASN A 192 3.85 15.63 -1.95
CA ASN A 192 3.13 16.72 -1.27
C ASN A 192 1.64 16.80 -1.62
N TRP A 193 1.08 15.79 -2.30
CA TRP A 193 -0.26 15.84 -2.86
C TRP A 193 -1.18 14.83 -2.18
N ARG A 194 -2.21 15.32 -1.51
CA ARG A 194 -3.29 14.52 -0.90
C ARG A 194 -4.37 14.27 -1.92
N VAL A 195 -4.66 13.02 -2.20
CA VAL A 195 -5.78 12.62 -3.06
C VAL A 195 -7.11 12.95 -2.39
N THR A 196 -7.96 13.64 -3.13
CA THR A 196 -9.34 13.96 -2.70
C THR A 196 -10.37 13.10 -3.41
N GLN A 197 -10.07 12.63 -4.64
CA GLN A 197 -10.99 11.82 -5.42
C GLN A 197 -10.25 10.98 -6.46
N ARG A 198 -10.66 9.71 -6.63
CA ARG A 198 -10.26 8.91 -7.78
C ARG A 198 -11.17 9.24 -8.97
N LEU A 199 -10.58 9.62 -10.11
CA LEU A 199 -11.32 10.00 -11.33
C LEU A 199 -11.47 8.84 -12.31
N GLY A 200 -10.45 8.00 -12.44
CA GLY A 200 -10.48 6.87 -13.36
C GLY A 200 -9.17 6.12 -13.42
N ALA A 201 -9.14 5.09 -14.27
CA ALA A 201 -7.94 4.35 -14.60
C ALA A 201 -7.97 3.93 -16.06
N THR A 202 -6.79 3.85 -16.66
CA THR A 202 -6.52 3.24 -17.97
C THR A 202 -5.53 2.10 -17.77
N ASP A 203 -5.19 1.39 -18.84
CA ASP A 203 -4.16 0.35 -18.81
C ASP A 203 -2.76 0.91 -18.47
N HIS A 204 -2.56 2.23 -18.58
CA HIS A 204 -1.25 2.87 -18.43
C HIS A 204 -1.13 3.71 -17.16
N TYR A 205 -2.22 4.28 -16.66
CA TYR A 205 -2.20 5.13 -15.46
C TYR A 205 -3.52 5.14 -14.71
N THR A 206 -3.46 5.49 -13.44
CA THR A 206 -4.62 5.85 -12.62
C THR A 206 -4.64 7.36 -12.42
N GLU A 207 -5.81 7.98 -12.55
CA GLU A 207 -6.00 9.42 -12.43
C GLU A 207 -6.76 9.78 -11.16
N TYR A 208 -6.25 10.78 -10.44
CA TYR A 208 -6.82 11.29 -9.21
C TYR A 208 -6.91 12.80 -9.24
N ARG A 209 -7.92 13.35 -8.55
CA ARG A 209 -7.91 14.74 -8.11
C ARG A 209 -7.20 14.81 -6.77
N ALA A 210 -6.37 15.83 -6.58
CA ALA A 210 -5.62 16.02 -5.36
C ALA A 210 -5.47 17.50 -5.01
N GLU A 211 -5.09 17.77 -3.76
CA GLU A 211 -4.73 19.08 -3.25
C GLU A 211 -3.35 19.05 -2.60
N ASN A 212 -2.69 20.19 -2.50
CA ASN A 212 -1.43 20.26 -1.81
C ASN A 212 -1.63 19.97 -0.31
N PHE A 213 -0.87 19.02 0.24
CA PHE A 213 -1.03 18.56 1.63
C PHE A 213 -0.82 19.69 2.66
N PHE A 214 0.09 20.63 2.36
CA PHE A 214 0.44 21.71 3.27
C PHE A 214 -0.40 22.96 3.04
N ALA A 215 -0.72 23.29 1.79
CA ALA A 215 -1.47 24.49 1.42
C ALA A 215 -2.97 24.24 1.33
N GLY A 216 -3.42 22.99 1.30
CA GLY A 216 -4.83 22.64 1.18
C GLY A 216 -5.47 23.18 -0.09
N ALA A 217 -6.79 23.41 -0.03
CA ALA A 217 -7.58 23.87 -1.16
C ALA A 217 -7.19 25.28 -1.68
N SER A 218 -6.46 26.08 -0.89
CA SER A 218 -6.01 27.42 -1.30
C SER A 218 -5.02 27.41 -2.47
N ALA A 219 -4.28 26.30 -2.65
CA ALA A 219 -3.35 26.13 -3.77
C ALA A 219 -4.01 25.65 -5.08
N GLY A 220 -5.33 25.47 -5.08
CA GLY A 220 -6.07 24.92 -6.19
C GLY A 220 -5.97 23.37 -6.28
N ALA A 221 -6.93 22.79 -6.99
CA ALA A 221 -6.92 21.36 -7.25
C ALA A 221 -5.99 21.02 -8.42
N VAL A 222 -5.39 19.85 -8.35
CA VAL A 222 -4.52 19.30 -9.39
C VAL A 222 -4.99 17.91 -9.82
N LEU A 223 -4.58 17.50 -10.99
CA LEU A 223 -4.72 16.12 -11.48
C LEU A 223 -3.39 15.38 -11.29
N LEU A 224 -3.46 14.23 -10.63
CA LEU A 224 -2.36 13.28 -10.54
C LEU A 224 -2.60 12.14 -11.51
N ARG A 225 -1.65 11.90 -12.40
CA ARG A 225 -1.60 10.66 -13.19
C ARG A 225 -0.46 9.81 -12.67
N ILE A 226 -0.82 8.64 -12.17
CA ILE A 226 0.15 7.70 -11.62
C ILE A 226 0.38 6.61 -12.65
N TYR A 227 1.50 6.73 -13.31
CA TYR A 227 2.00 5.73 -14.25
C TYR A 227 2.75 4.65 -13.49
N LYS A 228 2.38 3.40 -13.67
CA LYS A 228 3.07 2.26 -13.08
C LYS A 228 3.65 1.41 -14.21
N ALA A 229 4.92 1.05 -14.08
CA ALA A 229 5.46 -0.02 -14.90
C ALA A 229 4.85 -1.34 -14.44
N ASP A 230 4.46 -2.19 -15.39
CA ASP A 230 3.94 -3.52 -15.05
C ASP A 230 5.05 -4.34 -14.34
N PRO A 231 4.85 -4.75 -13.09
CA PRO A 231 5.87 -5.49 -12.34
C PRO A 231 6.14 -6.88 -12.91
N TYR A 232 5.24 -7.40 -13.73
CA TYR A 232 5.37 -8.73 -14.37
C TYR A 232 6.15 -8.70 -15.69
N LEU A 233 6.40 -7.51 -16.25
CA LEU A 233 7.22 -7.39 -17.45
C LEU A 233 8.71 -7.63 -17.14
N PRO A 234 9.48 -8.12 -18.14
CA PRO A 234 10.93 -8.19 -18.06
C PRO A 234 11.56 -6.86 -17.67
N ALA A 235 12.71 -6.91 -17.00
CA ALA A 235 13.37 -5.71 -16.47
C ALA A 235 13.67 -4.65 -17.58
N GLU A 236 14.01 -5.11 -18.78
CA GLU A 236 14.28 -4.27 -19.94
C GLU A 236 13.03 -3.52 -20.40
N GLU A 237 11.90 -4.21 -20.53
CA GLU A 237 10.63 -3.60 -20.93
C GLU A 237 10.11 -2.61 -19.89
N ARG A 238 10.29 -2.91 -18.59
CA ARG A 238 9.97 -1.97 -17.50
C ARG A 238 10.85 -0.72 -17.58
N ALA A 239 12.14 -0.88 -17.88
CA ALA A 239 13.06 0.25 -18.05
C ALA A 239 12.65 1.12 -19.25
N GLU A 240 12.23 0.51 -20.36
CA GLU A 240 11.74 1.22 -21.53
C GLU A 240 10.46 2.00 -21.25
N GLN A 241 9.48 1.40 -20.54
CA GLN A 241 8.26 2.10 -20.13
C GLN A 241 8.60 3.31 -19.24
N ARG A 242 9.47 3.15 -18.26
CA ARG A 242 9.92 4.26 -17.41
C ARG A 242 10.60 5.36 -18.22
N PHE A 243 11.46 4.98 -19.14
CA PHE A 243 12.14 5.93 -20.03
C PHE A 243 11.15 6.74 -20.86
N ARG A 244 10.13 6.10 -21.46
CA ARG A 244 9.08 6.77 -22.25
C ARG A 244 8.32 7.81 -21.43
N ILE A 245 7.91 7.46 -20.20
CA ILE A 245 7.19 8.37 -19.30
C ILE A 245 8.07 9.55 -18.89
N ALA A 246 9.31 9.30 -18.49
CA ALA A 246 10.25 10.35 -18.11
C ALA A 246 10.60 11.27 -19.30
N ASN A 247 10.67 10.71 -20.52
CA ASN A 247 10.95 11.49 -21.71
C ASN A 247 9.77 12.39 -22.12
N ALA A 248 8.54 11.91 -21.96
CA ALA A 248 7.34 12.73 -22.16
C ALA A 248 7.35 13.95 -21.21
N TYR A 249 7.69 13.77 -19.95
CA TYR A 249 7.85 14.88 -19.02
C TYR A 249 8.95 15.85 -19.46
N ARG A 250 10.15 15.36 -19.78
CA ARG A 250 11.27 16.20 -20.23
C ARG A 250 10.91 17.04 -21.45
N THR A 251 10.12 16.48 -22.37
CA THR A 251 9.66 17.19 -23.56
C THR A 251 8.69 18.30 -23.17
N LEU A 252 7.66 17.99 -22.37
CA LEU A 252 6.65 18.97 -21.97
C LEU A 252 7.21 20.08 -21.07
N SER A 253 8.15 19.75 -20.18
CA SER A 253 8.77 20.75 -19.30
C SER A 253 9.68 21.77 -20.02
N ARG A 254 10.08 21.48 -21.26
CA ARG A 254 10.87 22.38 -22.10
C ARG A 254 10.03 23.26 -23.01
N LEU A 255 8.73 23.00 -23.12
CA LEU A 255 7.85 23.83 -23.92
C LEU A 255 7.64 25.19 -23.24
N PRO A 256 7.65 26.27 -23.99
CA PRO A 256 7.25 27.58 -23.46
C PRO A 256 5.77 27.52 -23.03
N PRO A 257 5.36 28.37 -22.05
CA PRO A 257 3.96 28.47 -21.67
C PRO A 257 3.07 28.73 -22.89
N HIS A 258 2.03 27.94 -23.03
CA HIS A 258 1.09 28.04 -24.16
C HIS A 258 -0.35 27.87 -23.65
N PRO A 259 -1.32 28.69 -24.06
CA PRO A 259 -2.67 28.68 -23.53
C PRO A 259 -3.42 27.35 -23.76
N ASN A 260 -3.04 26.59 -24.77
CA ASN A 260 -3.66 25.31 -25.11
C ASN A 260 -2.88 24.09 -24.58
N ILE A 261 -1.84 24.29 -23.80
CA ILE A 261 -1.03 23.22 -23.22
C ILE A 261 -1.10 23.32 -21.68
N VAL A 262 -1.65 22.29 -21.05
CA VAL A 262 -1.72 22.24 -19.57
C VAL A 262 -0.31 22.12 -19.03
N PRO A 263 0.15 23.07 -18.18
CA PRO A 263 1.49 23.01 -17.62
C PRO A 263 1.62 21.86 -16.64
N VAL A 264 2.80 21.24 -16.64
CA VAL A 264 3.17 20.29 -15.62
C VAL A 264 3.61 21.04 -14.37
N ARG A 265 3.00 20.74 -13.24
CA ARG A 265 3.30 21.34 -11.94
C ARG A 265 4.40 20.62 -11.20
N ASP A 266 4.39 19.28 -11.32
CA ASP A 266 5.35 18.45 -10.61
C ASP A 266 5.50 17.09 -11.31
N PHE A 267 6.64 16.45 -11.10
CA PHE A 267 6.94 15.12 -11.60
C PHE A 267 7.97 14.44 -10.72
N PHE A 268 7.62 13.30 -10.17
CA PHE A 268 8.50 12.54 -9.28
C PHE A 268 8.24 11.05 -9.41
N SER A 269 9.21 10.24 -9.00
CA SER A 269 9.03 8.80 -8.90
C SER A 269 8.10 8.45 -7.75
N THR A 270 7.36 7.35 -7.89
CA THR A 270 6.71 6.71 -6.75
C THR A 270 7.78 6.29 -5.72
N GLU A 271 7.39 6.14 -4.45
CA GLU A 271 8.34 5.85 -3.36
C GLU A 271 9.25 4.64 -3.65
N ASN A 272 8.82 3.75 -4.52
CA ASN A 272 9.51 2.50 -4.85
C ASN A 272 10.21 2.52 -6.22
N GLU A 273 10.26 3.68 -6.89
CA GLU A 273 10.84 3.83 -8.24
C GLU A 273 10.17 2.96 -9.33
N ASP A 274 9.04 2.31 -9.04
CA ASP A 274 8.33 1.44 -9.99
C ASP A 274 7.41 2.21 -10.94
N GLY A 275 7.32 3.53 -10.77
CA GLY A 275 6.46 4.39 -11.58
C GLY A 275 6.74 5.86 -11.36
N TYR A 276 5.89 6.68 -11.99
CA TYR A 276 5.98 8.13 -11.91
C TYR A 276 4.63 8.75 -11.62
N VAL A 277 4.65 9.79 -10.80
CA VAL A 277 3.54 10.69 -10.54
C VAL A 277 3.71 11.93 -11.39
N TYR A 278 2.71 12.20 -12.20
CA TYR A 278 2.64 13.35 -13.09
C TYR A 278 1.55 14.28 -12.58
N VAL A 279 1.91 15.51 -12.24
CA VAL A 279 1.01 16.49 -11.64
C VAL A 279 0.74 17.60 -12.62
N THR A 280 -0.52 17.84 -12.94
CA THR A 280 -0.95 18.95 -13.80
C THR A 280 -2.01 19.80 -13.10
N GLU A 281 -2.25 20.99 -13.59
CA GLU A 281 -3.43 21.76 -13.18
C GLU A 281 -4.72 21.03 -13.55
N GLU A 282 -5.74 21.19 -12.71
CA GLU A 282 -7.08 20.77 -13.09
C GLU A 282 -7.66 21.77 -14.08
N VAL A 283 -7.96 21.28 -15.28
CA VAL A 283 -8.60 22.10 -16.30
C VAL A 283 -10.10 21.82 -16.30
N SER A 284 -10.88 22.88 -16.13
CA SER A 284 -12.33 22.79 -16.28
C SER A 284 -12.70 22.67 -17.76
N GLY A 285 -13.38 21.59 -18.12
CA GLY A 285 -13.79 21.38 -19.51
C GLY A 285 -14.18 19.93 -19.78
N ARG A 286 -14.60 19.66 -21.00
CA ARG A 286 -14.89 18.31 -21.47
C ARG A 286 -13.73 17.83 -22.36
N ALA A 287 -13.27 16.60 -22.14
CA ALA A 287 -12.33 15.99 -23.05
C ALA A 287 -12.94 15.89 -24.46
N LEU A 288 -12.21 16.34 -25.47
CA LEU A 288 -12.63 16.29 -26.87
C LEU A 288 -13.00 14.89 -27.33
N ARG A 289 -12.39 13.87 -26.75
CA ARG A 289 -12.68 12.45 -27.04
C ARG A 289 -14.12 12.07 -26.70
N LEU A 290 -14.72 12.65 -25.67
CA LEU A 290 -16.11 12.36 -25.27
C LEU A 290 -17.14 12.65 -26.36
N PRO A 291 -17.10 13.80 -27.08
CA PRO A 291 -17.97 14.07 -28.22
C PRO A 291 -17.69 13.18 -29.43
N ILE A 292 -16.46 12.69 -29.58
CA ILE A 292 -16.10 11.78 -30.69
C ILE A 292 -16.67 10.38 -30.41
N ASP A 293 -16.49 9.87 -29.19
CA ASP A 293 -16.91 8.52 -28.80
C ASP A 293 -18.42 8.42 -28.51
N LYS A 294 -19.10 9.55 -28.24
CA LYS A 294 -20.53 9.61 -27.93
C LYS A 294 -21.23 10.66 -28.79
N PRO A 295 -21.84 10.27 -29.92
CA PRO A 295 -22.48 11.21 -30.86
C PRO A 295 -23.52 12.15 -30.24
N ASN A 296 -24.17 11.73 -29.15
CA ASN A 296 -25.17 12.54 -28.43
C ASN A 296 -24.55 13.77 -27.70
N LEU A 297 -23.22 13.81 -27.59
CA LEU A 297 -22.47 14.94 -27.05
C LEU A 297 -21.69 15.69 -28.11
N ALA A 298 -22.10 15.56 -29.40
CA ALA A 298 -21.44 16.19 -30.51
C ALA A 298 -21.24 17.71 -30.30
N LEU A 299 -20.06 18.19 -30.63
CA LEU A 299 -19.76 19.61 -30.60
C LEU A 299 -20.57 20.35 -31.67
N THR A 300 -21.08 21.52 -31.35
CA THR A 300 -21.65 22.46 -32.32
C THR A 300 -20.57 22.92 -33.30
N LEU A 301 -20.96 23.47 -34.46
CA LEU A 301 -20.01 24.00 -35.45
C LEU A 301 -19.07 25.05 -34.81
N ASP A 302 -19.61 25.95 -34.03
CA ASP A 302 -18.85 26.97 -33.29
C ASP A 302 -17.81 26.39 -32.35
N GLN A 303 -18.19 25.34 -31.59
CA GLN A 303 -17.29 24.63 -30.70
C GLN A 303 -16.19 23.89 -31.46
N LYS A 304 -16.51 23.30 -32.64
CA LYS A 304 -15.52 22.66 -33.51
C LYS A 304 -14.52 23.68 -34.07
N LEU A 305 -14.98 24.85 -34.46
CA LEU A 305 -14.11 25.93 -34.93
C LEU A 305 -13.17 26.47 -33.83
N ARG A 306 -13.63 26.57 -32.62
CA ARG A 306 -12.78 26.99 -31.46
C ARG A 306 -11.75 25.96 -31.03
N VAL A 307 -11.95 24.69 -31.35
CA VAL A 307 -10.99 23.61 -31.06
C VAL A 307 -9.93 23.50 -32.17
N ALA A 308 -10.29 23.90 -33.41
CA ALA A 308 -9.41 23.82 -34.55
C ALA A 308 -8.53 25.08 -34.76
N GLY A 309 -8.82 26.21 -34.12
CA GLY A 309 -8.05 27.45 -34.15
C GLY A 309 -7.23 27.63 -32.88
#